data_3ff8737a3898f95e6622d11ef600d545
#
_entry.id   3ff8737a3898f95e6622d11ef600d545
#
_cell.length_a   1.000
_cell.length_b   1.000
_cell.length_c   1.000
_cell.angle_alpha   90.00
_cell.angle_beta   90.00
_cell.angle_gamma   90.00
#
_symmetry.space_group_name_H-M   'P 1'
#
loop_
_entity.id
_entity.type
_entity.pdbx_description
1 polymer ?
#
loop_
_entity_poly.entity_id
_entity_poly.type
_entity_poly.pdbx_seq_one_letter_code
_entity_poly.pdbx_strand_id
1 'polypeptide(L)'
;MPAPLDSETRALLRGFIAPVLETSKDWSELSNRLRKKGYDVGFRQGHLVVINDTGAPLCTGSMLGVPLREIAARIGRPSVRATPDGLAGALQP
;
A
#
# COMPACT_ATOMS: atom_id res chain seq x y z
N MET A 1 7.19 -16.61 -9.01
CA MET A 1 7.35 -15.24 -8.60
C MET A 1 7.10 -14.32 -9.79
N PRO A 2 6.28 -13.31 -9.63
CA PRO A 2 6.05 -12.41 -10.74
C PRO A 2 7.34 -11.67 -11.11
N ALA A 3 7.45 -11.30 -12.37
CA ALA A 3 8.56 -10.50 -12.83
C ALA A 3 8.57 -9.14 -12.11
N PRO A 4 9.74 -8.56 -11.85
CA PRO A 4 9.81 -7.21 -11.30
C PRO A 4 9.06 -6.25 -12.21
N LEU A 5 8.46 -5.21 -11.64
CA LEU A 5 7.83 -4.17 -12.41
C LEU A 5 8.88 -3.49 -13.28
N ASP A 6 8.58 -3.30 -14.56
CA ASP A 6 9.45 -2.51 -15.40
C ASP A 6 9.30 -1.03 -15.04
N SER A 7 10.20 -0.20 -15.59
CA SER A 7 10.23 1.23 -15.25
C SER A 7 8.95 1.95 -15.65
N GLU A 8 8.37 1.56 -16.78
CA GLU A 8 7.16 2.18 -17.28
C GLU A 8 5.96 1.84 -16.40
N THR A 9 5.78 0.57 -16.05
CA THR A 9 4.69 0.14 -15.18
C THR A 9 4.81 0.79 -13.80
N ARG A 10 6.03 0.86 -13.25
CA ARG A 10 6.25 1.50 -11.97
C ARG A 10 5.93 2.98 -12.02
N ALA A 11 6.30 3.68 -13.09
CA ALA A 11 5.98 5.09 -13.25
C ALA A 11 4.48 5.33 -13.33
N LEU A 12 3.75 4.45 -14.04
CA LEU A 12 2.30 4.55 -14.12
C LEU A 12 1.65 4.32 -12.76
N LEU A 13 2.07 3.30 -12.04
CA LEU A 13 1.55 3.02 -10.70
C LEU A 13 1.87 4.15 -9.73
N ARG A 14 3.08 4.70 -9.82
CA ARG A 14 3.46 5.84 -9.00
C ARG A 14 2.53 7.03 -9.25
N GLY A 15 2.30 7.38 -10.49
CA GLY A 15 1.42 8.49 -10.84
C GLY A 15 -0.04 8.26 -10.44
N PHE A 16 -0.46 7.00 -10.36
CA PHE A 16 -1.84 6.64 -10.06
C PHE A 16 -2.09 6.44 -8.57
N ILE A 17 -1.12 5.91 -7.85
CA ILE A 17 -1.30 5.49 -6.46
C ILE A 17 -0.59 6.42 -5.46
N ALA A 18 0.60 6.92 -5.78
CA ALA A 18 1.34 7.76 -4.85
C ALA A 18 0.55 8.97 -4.35
N PRO A 19 -0.25 9.68 -5.18
CA PRO A 19 -1.07 10.78 -4.67
C PRO A 19 -2.04 10.36 -3.58
N VAL A 20 -2.60 9.15 -3.66
CA VAL A 20 -3.47 8.61 -2.61
C VAL A 20 -2.70 8.46 -1.31
N LEU A 21 -1.49 7.89 -1.38
CA LEU A 21 -0.65 7.68 -0.22
C LEU A 21 -0.18 9.00 0.40
N GLU A 22 0.03 10.02 -0.42
CA GLU A 22 0.58 11.30 0.01
C GLU A 22 -0.47 12.27 0.56
N THR A 23 -1.74 12.12 0.15
CA THR A 23 -2.76 13.11 0.45
C THR A 23 -3.93 12.61 1.30
N SER A 24 -4.00 11.32 1.60
CA SER A 24 -5.04 10.77 2.46
C SER A 24 -4.89 11.30 3.89
N LYS A 25 -5.99 11.62 4.54
CA LYS A 25 -6.00 12.22 5.87
C LYS A 25 -5.85 11.18 6.98
N ASP A 26 -6.28 9.95 6.72
CA ASP A 26 -6.18 8.84 7.65
C ASP A 26 -6.14 7.53 6.88
N TRP A 27 -5.97 6.43 7.62
CA TRP A 27 -5.83 5.12 6.99
C TRP A 27 -7.14 4.63 6.36
N SER A 28 -8.28 5.00 6.92
CA SER A 28 -9.58 4.64 6.34
C SER A 28 -9.76 5.30 4.97
N GLU A 29 -9.44 6.57 4.88
CA GLU A 29 -9.52 7.29 3.60
C GLU A 29 -8.56 6.69 2.57
N LEU A 30 -7.34 6.39 2.99
CA LEU A 30 -6.33 5.81 2.12
C LEU A 30 -6.82 4.48 1.55
N SER A 31 -7.33 3.59 2.41
CA SER A 31 -7.84 2.29 2.00
C SER A 31 -9.04 2.45 1.06
N ASN A 32 -9.98 3.31 1.40
CA ASN A 32 -11.17 3.52 0.59
C ASN A 32 -10.82 4.08 -0.79
N ARG A 33 -9.89 5.00 -0.85
CA ARG A 33 -9.46 5.59 -2.14
C ARG A 33 -8.78 4.55 -3.01
N LEU A 34 -7.95 3.67 -2.42
CA LEU A 34 -7.31 2.60 -3.17
C LEU A 34 -8.35 1.58 -3.67
N ARG A 35 -9.32 1.23 -2.84
CA ARG A 35 -10.38 0.29 -3.25
C ARG A 35 -11.19 0.81 -4.42
N LYS A 36 -11.46 2.11 -4.45
CA LYS A 36 -12.15 2.73 -5.58
C LYS A 36 -11.37 2.62 -6.88
N LYS A 37 -10.05 2.51 -6.80
CA LYS A 37 -9.19 2.33 -7.96
C LYS A 37 -8.95 0.86 -8.32
N GLY A 38 -9.53 -0.07 -7.55
CA GLY A 38 -9.34 -1.51 -7.77
C GLY A 38 -8.15 -2.09 -7.03
N TYR A 39 -7.64 -1.39 -6.01
CA TYR A 39 -6.49 -1.83 -5.23
C TYR A 39 -6.85 -1.91 -3.75
N ASP A 40 -5.91 -2.39 -2.96
CA ASP A 40 -6.03 -2.40 -1.51
C ASP A 40 -4.64 -2.21 -0.91
N VAL A 41 -4.57 -2.13 0.40
CA VAL A 41 -3.33 -1.92 1.12
C VAL A 41 -3.13 -3.05 2.12
N GLY A 42 -1.90 -3.53 2.21
CA GLY A 42 -1.49 -4.50 3.22
C GLY A 42 -0.14 -4.11 3.78
N PHE A 43 0.33 -4.89 4.72
CA PHE A 43 1.62 -4.66 5.37
C PHE A 43 2.37 -5.97 5.44
N ARG A 44 3.66 -5.96 5.08
CA ARG A 44 4.50 -7.13 5.09
C ARG A 44 5.91 -6.74 5.47
N GLN A 45 6.46 -7.36 6.50
CA GLN A 45 7.83 -7.15 6.95
C GLN A 45 8.16 -5.66 7.18
N GLY A 46 7.22 -4.92 7.77
CA GLY A 46 7.41 -3.50 8.06
C GLY A 46 7.22 -2.57 6.87
N HIS A 47 6.77 -3.09 5.74
CA HIS A 47 6.52 -2.30 4.54
C HIS A 47 5.04 -2.23 4.22
N LEU A 48 4.60 -1.07 3.72
CA LEU A 48 3.30 -0.95 3.12
C LEU A 48 3.34 -1.58 1.73
N VAL A 49 2.35 -2.42 1.43
CA VAL A 49 2.26 -3.13 0.16
C VAL A 49 0.95 -2.78 -0.51
N VAL A 50 1.01 -2.44 -1.80
CA VAL A 50 -0.19 -2.24 -2.62
C VAL A 50 -0.56 -3.57 -3.24
N ILE A 51 -1.82 -3.94 -3.07
CA ILE A 51 -2.36 -5.24 -3.47
C ILE A 51 -3.42 -5.00 -4.55
N ASN A 52 -3.51 -5.92 -5.52
CA ASN A 52 -4.56 -5.84 -6.53
C ASN A 52 -5.87 -6.45 -5.99
N ASP A 53 -6.90 -6.46 -6.84
CA ASP A 53 -8.23 -6.94 -6.47
C ASP A 53 -8.29 -8.44 -6.20
N THR A 54 -7.28 -9.20 -6.62
CA THR A 54 -7.20 -10.64 -6.32
C THR A 54 -6.34 -10.94 -5.09
N GLY A 55 -5.83 -9.91 -4.42
CA GLY A 55 -5.00 -10.07 -3.23
C GLY A 55 -3.52 -10.28 -3.53
N ALA A 56 -3.09 -10.17 -4.78
CA ALA A 56 -1.69 -10.32 -5.13
C ALA A 56 -0.92 -9.01 -4.90
N PRO A 57 0.26 -9.06 -4.26
CA PRO A 57 1.05 -7.86 -4.06
C PRO A 57 1.62 -7.35 -5.38
N LEU A 58 1.53 -6.04 -5.58
CA LEU A 58 2.04 -5.39 -6.80
C LEU A 58 3.35 -4.67 -6.54
N CYS A 59 3.42 -3.88 -5.47
CA CYS A 59 4.59 -3.08 -5.16
C CYS A 59 4.51 -2.62 -3.70
N THR A 60 5.61 -2.07 -3.20
CA THR A 60 5.65 -1.46 -1.87
C THR A 60 5.49 0.05 -2.00
N GLY A 61 5.10 0.71 -0.89
CA GLY A 61 5.08 2.16 -0.85
C GLY A 61 6.46 2.75 -1.14
N SER A 62 7.52 2.10 -0.68
CA SER A 62 8.90 2.53 -0.94
C SER A 62 9.22 2.55 -2.42
N MET A 63 8.74 1.58 -3.19
CA MET A 63 8.94 1.54 -4.64
C MET A 63 8.26 2.71 -5.33
N LEU A 64 7.20 3.24 -4.74
CA LEU A 64 6.46 4.38 -5.26
C LEU A 64 6.99 5.71 -4.70
N GLY A 65 8.03 5.68 -3.88
CA GLY A 65 8.60 6.86 -3.28
C GLY A 65 7.86 7.36 -2.03
N VAL A 66 6.94 6.57 -1.49
CA VAL A 66 6.14 6.93 -0.31
C VAL A 66 6.22 5.78 0.70
N PRO A 67 7.32 5.62 1.42
CA PRO A 67 7.47 4.53 2.37
C PRO A 67 6.51 4.66 3.56
N LEU A 68 6.21 3.54 4.20
CA LEU A 68 5.29 3.50 5.34
C LEU A 68 5.67 4.51 6.42
N ARG A 69 6.94 4.66 6.72
CA ARG A 69 7.38 5.59 7.77
C ARG A 69 6.98 7.04 7.50
N GLU A 70 6.97 7.46 6.23
CA GLU A 70 6.55 8.82 5.88
C GLU A 70 5.05 8.99 6.01
N ILE A 71 4.29 7.98 5.63
CA ILE A 71 2.84 8.00 5.79
C ILE A 71 2.50 8.01 7.28
N ALA A 72 3.12 7.14 8.05
CA ALA A 72 2.89 7.05 9.50
C ALA A 72 3.28 8.33 10.23
N ALA A 73 4.32 9.02 9.77
CA ALA A 73 4.73 10.30 10.35
C ALA A 73 3.65 11.38 10.15
N ARG A 74 2.88 11.28 9.07
CA ARG A 74 1.85 12.26 8.74
C ARG A 74 0.49 11.93 9.34
N ILE A 75 0.05 10.68 9.26
CA ILE A 75 -1.31 10.29 9.66
C ILE A 75 -1.33 9.27 10.80
N GLY A 76 -0.16 8.95 11.38
CA GLY A 76 -0.08 8.02 12.49
C GLY A 76 0.13 6.58 12.04
N ARG A 77 0.37 5.70 13.00
CA ARG A 77 0.58 4.29 12.72
C ARG A 77 -0.74 3.61 12.35
N PRO A 78 -0.73 2.70 11.37
CA PRO A 78 -1.94 1.97 11.02
C PRO A 78 -2.28 0.95 12.10
N SER A 79 -3.58 0.65 12.24
CA SER A 79 -4.04 -0.50 12.99
C SER A 79 -3.92 -1.71 12.05
N VAL A 80 -3.12 -2.68 12.43
CA VAL A 80 -2.80 -3.82 11.57
C VAL A 80 -3.28 -5.11 12.23
N ARG A 81 -4.01 -5.93 11.46
CA ARG A 81 -4.39 -7.27 11.87
C ARG A 81 -3.38 -8.24 11.27
N ALA A 82 -2.77 -9.08 12.12
CA ALA A 82 -1.86 -10.10 11.65
C ALA A 82 -2.62 -11.12 10.79
N THR A 83 -1.99 -11.55 9.70
CA THR A 83 -2.53 -12.64 8.89
C THR A 83 -2.25 -13.98 9.57
N PRO A 84 -2.98 -15.06 9.20
CA PRO A 84 -2.78 -16.37 9.84
C PRO A 84 -1.36 -16.90 9.77
N ASP A 85 -0.58 -16.52 8.76
CA ASP A 85 0.81 -16.96 8.64
C ASP A 85 1.78 -16.11 9.48
N GLY A 86 1.31 -15.01 10.07
CA GLY A 86 2.13 -14.14 10.91
C GLY A 86 3.16 -13.30 10.15
N LEU A 87 3.22 -13.40 8.83
CA LEU A 87 4.23 -12.73 8.00
C LEU A 87 3.72 -11.43 7.38
N ALA A 88 2.42 -11.22 7.36
CA ALA A 88 1.83 -10.06 6.74
C ALA A 88 0.73 -9.50 7.65
N GLY A 89 0.29 -8.30 7.35
CA GLY A 89 -0.80 -7.66 8.06
C GLY A 89 -1.75 -6.98 7.09
N ALA A 90 -3.02 -6.93 7.49
CA ALA A 90 -4.04 -6.18 6.76
C ALA A 90 -4.46 -4.99 7.60
N LEU A 91 -4.85 -3.90 6.92
CA LEU A 91 -5.33 -2.72 7.61
C LEU A 91 -6.64 -3.04 8.34
N GLN A 92 -6.69 -2.71 9.62
CA GLN A 92 -7.89 -2.88 10.43
C GLN A 92 -8.65 -1.56 10.44
N PRO A 93 -9.92 -1.56 10.02
CA PRO A 93 -10.72 -0.34 10.00
C PRO A 93 -11.00 0.21 11.39
#